data_3f5789fe8f2d78060677432338165bcb
#
_entry.id   3f5789fe8f2d78060677432338165bcb
#
_cell.length_a   1.000
_cell.length_b   1.000
_cell.length_c   1.000
_cell.angle_alpha   90.00
_cell.angle_beta   90.00
_cell.angle_gamma   90.00
#
_symmetry.space_group_name_H-M   'P 1'
#
loop_
_entity.id
_entity.type
_entity.pdbx_description
1 polymer ?
#
loop_
_entity_poly.entity_id
_entity_poly.type
_entity_poly.pdbx_seq_one_letter_code
_entity_poly.pdbx_strand_id
1 'polypeptide(L)' 'GNGSHVAFIARDREAVDNFHAKALALGGTDEGQPGLRPYYHPAYYGAYIRDLDGNKLQAVCHKKL' A
#
# COMPACT_ATOMS: atom_id res chain seq x y z
N GLY A 1 12.25 -1.15 -14.59
CA GLY A 1 12.75 -1.36 -13.29
C GLY A 1 12.72 -2.82 -12.93
N ASN A 2 13.62 -3.19 -12.16
CA ASN A 2 13.65 -4.57 -11.73
C ASN A 2 13.26 -4.67 -10.27
N GLY A 3 12.11 -4.10 -9.97
CA GLY A 3 11.50 -4.34 -8.71
C GLY A 3 11.90 -3.40 -7.59
N SER A 4 12.11 -2.14 -7.89
CA SER A 4 12.25 -1.15 -6.83
C SER A 4 11.07 -1.25 -5.89
N HIS A 5 11.33 -1.01 -4.62
CA HIS A 5 10.30 -1.04 -3.60
C HIS A 5 10.24 0.32 -2.93
N VAL A 6 9.10 0.99 -3.03
CA VAL A 6 8.91 2.31 -2.43
C VAL A 6 7.76 2.23 -1.43
N ALA A 7 8.00 2.70 -0.22
CA ALA A 7 7.00 2.71 0.83
C ALA A 7 6.62 4.15 1.17
N PHE A 8 5.32 4.40 1.26
CA PHE A 8 4.78 5.70 1.65
C PHE A 8 4.14 5.57 3.02
N ILE A 9 4.42 6.53 3.90
CA ILE A 9 3.75 6.58 5.19
C ILE A 9 2.49 7.39 5.02
N ALA A 10 1.34 6.74 5.18
CA ALA A 10 0.04 7.40 5.06
C ALA A 10 -0.37 7.92 6.43
N ARG A 11 -1.06 9.06 6.44
CA ARG A 11 -1.46 9.67 7.70
C ARG A 11 -2.64 9.00 8.37
N ASP A 12 -3.45 8.25 7.61
CA ASP A 12 -4.58 7.50 8.14
C ASP A 12 -4.91 6.33 7.23
N ARG A 13 -5.84 5.49 7.67
CA ARG A 13 -6.22 4.30 6.91
C ARG A 13 -6.94 4.65 5.62
N GLU A 14 -7.72 5.73 5.63
CA GLU A 14 -8.39 6.18 4.42
C GLU A 14 -7.39 6.53 3.33
N ALA A 15 -6.28 7.15 3.69
CA ALA A 15 -5.23 7.46 2.73
C ALA A 15 -4.62 6.21 2.11
N VAL A 16 -4.48 5.13 2.89
CA VAL A 16 -4.03 3.85 2.38
C VAL A 16 -5.03 3.29 1.37
N ASP A 17 -6.32 3.32 1.72
CA ASP A 17 -7.37 2.84 0.84
C ASP A 17 -7.39 3.61 -0.47
N ASN A 18 -7.28 4.93 -0.39
CA ASN A 18 -7.29 5.80 -1.57
C ASN A 18 -6.08 5.56 -2.46
N PHE A 19 -4.92 5.37 -1.85
CA PHE A 19 -3.71 5.04 -2.59
C PHE A 19 -3.91 3.77 -3.43
N HIS A 20 -4.44 2.74 -2.81
CA HIS A 20 -4.63 1.45 -3.47
C HIS A 20 -5.63 1.58 -4.62
N ALA A 21 -6.76 2.21 -4.37
CA ALA A 21 -7.80 2.38 -5.38
C ALA A 21 -7.29 3.19 -6.56
N LYS A 22 -6.57 4.29 -6.29
CA LYS A 22 -6.07 5.15 -7.35
C LYS A 22 -4.98 4.46 -8.17
N ALA A 23 -4.11 3.72 -7.50
CA ALA A 23 -3.06 2.99 -8.19
C ALA A 23 -3.63 1.94 -9.15
N LEU A 24 -4.67 1.23 -8.72
CA LEU A 24 -5.34 0.26 -9.60
C LEU A 24 -6.01 0.97 -10.78
N ALA A 25 -6.63 2.12 -10.53
CA ALA A 25 -7.28 2.88 -11.60
C ALA A 25 -6.28 3.37 -12.65
N LEU A 26 -5.03 3.57 -12.27
CA LEU A 26 -3.96 3.99 -13.17
C LEU A 26 -3.25 2.83 -13.86
N GLY A 27 -3.75 1.61 -13.68
CA GLY A 27 -3.20 0.45 -14.36
C GLY A 27 -2.29 -0.44 -13.54
N GLY A 28 -2.14 -0.15 -12.26
CA GLY A 28 -1.34 -1.00 -11.38
C GLY A 28 -2.01 -2.34 -11.12
N THR A 29 -1.24 -3.26 -10.59
CA THR A 29 -1.70 -4.60 -10.24
C THR A 29 -1.76 -4.74 -8.72
N ASP A 30 -2.83 -5.33 -8.22
CA ASP A 30 -2.98 -5.59 -6.78
C ASP A 30 -1.94 -6.61 -6.32
N GLU A 31 -1.21 -6.25 -5.27
CA GLU A 31 -0.25 -7.14 -4.63
C GLU A 31 -0.60 -7.33 -3.15
N GLY A 32 -1.68 -6.75 -2.69
CA GLY A 32 -2.16 -6.85 -1.32
C GLY A 32 -3.14 -5.75 -1.02
N GLN A 33 -4.42 -6.11 -0.89
CA GLN A 33 -5.47 -5.15 -0.62
C GLN A 33 -5.26 -4.46 0.73
N PRO A 34 -5.84 -3.26 0.91
CA PRO A 34 -5.73 -2.57 2.20
C PRO A 34 -6.23 -3.45 3.34
N GLY A 35 -5.48 -3.50 4.40
CA GLY A 35 -5.87 -4.31 5.56
C GLY A 35 -4.81 -4.28 6.63
N LEU A 36 -5.20 -4.79 7.79
CA LEU A 36 -4.28 -4.91 8.91
C LEU A 36 -3.25 -6.01 8.65
N ARG A 37 -2.04 -5.75 9.08
CA ARG A 37 -0.93 -6.72 9.02
C ARG A 37 -0.39 -6.92 10.43
N PRO A 38 -1.16 -7.58 11.31
CA PRO A 38 -0.80 -7.67 12.73
C PRO A 38 0.50 -8.44 12.99
N TYR A 39 0.96 -9.20 12.03
CA TYR A 39 2.25 -9.89 12.17
C TYR A 39 3.44 -8.92 12.10
N TYR A 40 3.24 -7.68 11.66
CA TYR A 40 4.26 -6.63 11.80
C TYR A 40 4.09 -5.91 13.13
N HIS A 41 2.91 -5.38 13.37
CA HIS A 41 2.48 -4.86 14.67
C HIS A 41 0.96 -4.62 14.63
N PRO A 42 0.29 -4.51 15.79
CA PRO A 42 -1.17 -4.48 15.83
C PRO A 42 -1.84 -3.36 15.05
N ALA A 43 -1.16 -2.24 14.88
CA ALA A 43 -1.73 -1.07 14.18
C ALA A 43 -1.25 -0.94 12.74
N TYR A 44 -0.52 -1.93 12.23
CA TYR A 44 0.04 -1.84 10.87
C TYR A 44 -1.06 -2.10 9.86
N TYR A 45 -1.43 -1.06 9.12
CA TYR A 45 -2.45 -1.13 8.08
C TYR A 45 -1.80 -0.75 6.76
N GLY A 46 -1.78 -1.65 5.81
CA GLY A 46 -1.04 -1.41 4.58
C GLY A 46 -1.70 -1.98 3.35
N ALA A 47 -1.28 -1.47 2.21
CA ALA A 47 -1.70 -1.96 0.90
C ALA A 47 -0.49 -1.98 -0.03
N TYR A 48 -0.51 -2.91 -0.97
CA TYR A 48 0.60 -3.11 -1.90
C TYR A 48 0.08 -3.16 -3.31
N ILE A 49 0.78 -2.50 -4.21
CA ILE A 49 0.51 -2.62 -5.65
C ILE A 49 1.83 -2.73 -6.41
N ARG A 50 1.75 -3.18 -7.65
CA ARG A 50 2.88 -3.15 -8.57
C ARG A 50 2.49 -2.24 -9.72
N ASP A 51 3.37 -1.32 -10.07
CA ASP A 51 3.10 -0.39 -11.17
C ASP A 51 3.40 -1.04 -12.52
N LEU A 52 3.18 -0.29 -13.60
CA LEU A 52 3.35 -0.81 -14.94
C LEU A 52 4.81 -1.14 -15.27
N ASP A 53 5.74 -0.56 -14.55
CA ASP A 53 7.16 -0.82 -14.74
C ASP A 53 7.68 -1.95 -13.85
N GLY A 54 6.79 -2.58 -13.09
CA GLY A 54 7.15 -3.68 -12.22
C GLY A 54 7.66 -3.28 -10.85
N ASN A 55 7.59 -2.00 -10.50
CA ASN A 55 8.00 -1.54 -9.19
C ASN A 55 6.93 -1.83 -8.16
N LYS A 56 7.35 -2.32 -7.00
CA LYS A 56 6.41 -2.58 -5.91
C LYS A 56 6.24 -1.32 -5.09
N LEU A 57 5.00 -0.89 -4.93
CA LEU A 57 4.65 0.29 -4.15
C LEU A 57 3.81 -0.12 -2.97
N GLN A 58 4.03 0.55 -1.85
CA GLN A 58 3.36 0.22 -0.60
C GLN A 58 2.95 1.50 0.10
N ALA A 59 1.74 1.53 0.61
CA ALA A 59 1.31 2.59 1.52
C ALA A 59 1.01 1.95 2.86
N VAL A 60 1.44 2.58 3.94
CA VAL A 60 1.28 2.00 5.26
C VAL A 60 0.92 3.09 6.26
N CYS A 61 0.02 2.75 7.16
CA CYS A 61 -0.38 3.60 8.27
C CYS A 61 -0.15 2.83 9.57
N HIS A 62 0.55 3.44 10.51
CA HIS A 62 0.81 2.85 11.82
C HIS A 62 -0.14 3.36 12.88
N LYS A 63 -1.08 4.21 12.49
CA LYS A 63 -1.95 4.90 13.42
C LYS A 63 -3.17 4.04 13.75
N LYS A 64 -3.47 3.90 15.02
CA LYS A 64 -4.71 3.28 15.45
C LYS A 64 -5.89 4.18 15.17
N LEU A 65 -7.03 3.60 14.90
CA LEU A 65 -8.28 4.34 14.81
C LEU A 65 -8.79 4.70 16.18
#